data_aeaeba12d321f914ffb5104e132b9bf1
#
_entry.id   aeaeba12d321f914ffb5104e132b9bf1
#
_cell.length_a   1.000
_cell.length_b   1.000
_cell.length_c   1.000
_cell.angle_alpha   90.00
_cell.angle_beta   90.00
_cell.angle_gamma   90.00
#
_symmetry.space_group_name_H-M   'P 1'
#
loop_
_entity.id
_entity.type
_entity.pdbx_description
1 polymer ?
#
loop_
_entity_poly.entity_id
_entity_poly.type
_entity_poly.pdbx_seq_one_letter_code
_entity_poly.pdbx_strand_id
1 'polypeptide(L)'
;MPRIVIVEEDKLMRDLLTEWLSAEGYSVRAVANGNVQGQDKADLVIVDVYMPRRQGSNRLREIQAANPQTPFIAISGQFRPGLAGSCTAARALGVRQVIAKPFSRRELIAAVHDVIGPAH
;
A
#
# COMPACT_ATOMS: atom_id res chain seq x y z
N MET A 1 -13.87 10.30 7.13
CA MET A 1 -12.91 10.13 6.03
C MET A 1 -11.92 9.04 6.33
N PRO A 2 -11.86 7.99 5.52
CA PRO A 2 -10.84 6.98 5.72
C PRO A 2 -9.44 7.55 5.56
N ARG A 3 -8.56 7.11 6.41
CA ARG A 3 -7.17 7.56 6.40
C ARG A 3 -6.29 6.51 5.75
N ILE A 4 -5.48 6.94 4.79
CA ILE A 4 -4.53 6.08 4.10
C ILE A 4 -3.13 6.60 4.37
N VAL A 5 -2.24 5.71 4.80
CA VAL A 5 -0.83 6.02 4.94
C VAL A 5 -0.09 5.34 3.81
N ILE A 6 0.75 6.09 3.11
CA ILE A 6 1.55 5.58 2.00
C ILE A 6 3.01 5.57 2.42
N VAL A 7 3.66 4.42 2.27
CA VAL A 7 5.09 4.29 2.52
C VAL A 7 5.76 4.06 1.17
N GLU A 8 6.41 5.10 0.63
CA GLU A 8 7.02 5.07 -0.70
C GLU A 8 8.25 5.97 -0.73
N GLU A 9 9.40 5.40 -1.08
CA GLU A 9 10.65 6.16 -1.12
C GLU A 9 10.74 7.09 -2.32
N ASP A 10 10.18 6.69 -3.46
CA ASP A 10 10.21 7.50 -4.68
C ASP A 10 9.24 8.67 -4.54
N LYS A 11 9.78 9.88 -4.57
CA LYS A 11 8.97 11.09 -4.40
C LYS A 11 7.91 11.23 -5.48
N LEU A 12 8.24 10.94 -6.72
CA LEU A 12 7.28 11.07 -7.82
C LEU A 12 6.11 10.11 -7.63
N MET A 13 6.39 8.87 -7.28
CA MET A 13 5.34 7.89 -7.03
C MET A 13 4.53 8.28 -5.81
N ARG A 14 5.19 8.72 -4.75
CA ARG A 14 4.53 9.14 -3.53
C ARG A 14 3.54 10.29 -3.80
N ASP A 15 3.99 11.28 -4.56
CA ASP A 15 3.14 12.42 -4.91
C ASP A 15 1.97 11.99 -5.79
N LEU A 16 2.20 11.08 -6.72
CA LEU A 16 1.17 10.59 -7.62
C LEU A 16 0.08 9.83 -6.86
N LEU A 17 0.49 8.92 -5.98
CA LEU A 17 -0.46 8.16 -5.17
C LEU A 17 -1.26 9.09 -4.26
N THR A 18 -0.60 10.07 -3.68
CA THR A 18 -1.26 11.05 -2.82
C THR A 18 -2.30 11.82 -3.60
N GLU A 19 -1.95 12.29 -4.80
CA GLU A 19 -2.88 13.04 -5.64
C GLU A 19 -4.10 12.21 -6.01
N TRP A 20 -3.87 10.99 -6.47
CA TRP A 20 -4.96 10.13 -6.92
C TRP A 20 -5.93 9.81 -5.79
N LEU A 21 -5.39 9.46 -4.63
CA LEU A 21 -6.25 9.06 -3.50
C LEU A 21 -6.92 10.26 -2.84
N SER A 22 -6.23 11.39 -2.77
CA SER A 22 -6.85 12.61 -2.24
C SER A 22 -8.00 13.06 -3.12
N ALA A 23 -7.85 12.92 -4.44
CA ALA A 23 -8.91 13.28 -5.38
C ALA A 23 -10.17 12.41 -5.19
N GLU A 24 -10.00 11.19 -4.67
CA GLU A 24 -11.13 10.31 -4.38
C GLU A 24 -11.81 10.60 -3.04
N GLY A 25 -11.24 11.50 -2.25
CA GLY A 25 -11.83 11.89 -0.98
C GLY A 25 -11.18 11.27 0.25
N TYR A 26 -10.11 10.49 0.07
CA TYR A 26 -9.41 9.91 1.21
C TYR A 26 -8.47 10.93 1.85
N SER A 27 -8.28 10.80 3.15
CA SER A 27 -7.27 11.55 3.86
C SER A 27 -5.94 10.81 3.74
N VAL A 28 -4.94 11.42 3.09
CA VAL A 28 -3.70 10.71 2.75
C VAL A 28 -2.51 11.34 3.47
N ARG A 29 -1.69 10.49 4.06
CA ARG A 29 -0.40 10.87 4.60
C ARG A 29 0.66 9.99 3.93
N ALA A 30 1.65 10.61 3.34
CA ALA A 30 2.70 9.88 2.64
C ALA A 30 4.03 10.08 3.33
N VAL A 31 4.76 9.00 3.52
CA VAL A 31 6.08 9.01 4.15
C VAL A 31 7.08 8.28 3.26
N ALA A 32 8.34 8.68 3.35
CA ALA A 32 9.39 8.10 2.52
C ALA A 32 9.95 6.80 3.10
N ASN A 33 9.85 6.62 4.39
CA ASN A 33 10.41 5.44 5.05
C ASN A 33 9.40 4.87 6.05
N GLY A 34 9.78 3.79 6.69
CA GLY A 34 8.87 2.99 7.47
C GLY A 34 8.44 3.51 8.84
N ASN A 35 8.60 4.80 9.11
CA ASN A 35 8.21 5.36 10.41
C ASN A 35 6.71 5.56 10.53
N VAL A 36 5.96 4.51 10.29
CA VAL A 36 4.52 4.51 10.53
C VAL A 36 4.30 3.91 11.92
N GLN A 37 3.97 4.75 12.86
CA GLN A 37 3.73 4.29 14.22
C GLN A 37 2.25 4.06 14.45
N GLY A 38 1.94 3.19 15.38
CA GLY A 38 0.56 2.81 15.65
C GLY A 38 -0.35 3.96 16.08
N GLN A 39 0.23 5.07 16.51
CA GLN A 39 -0.56 6.24 16.85
C GLN A 39 -1.11 6.98 15.62
N ASP A 40 -0.57 6.70 14.44
CA ASP A 40 -1.12 7.20 13.19
C ASP A 40 -2.22 6.24 12.74
N LYS A 41 -3.38 6.35 13.34
CA LYS A 41 -4.48 5.42 13.09
C LYS A 41 -4.92 5.49 11.62
N ALA A 42 -4.41 4.58 10.83
CA ALA A 42 -4.76 4.48 9.43
C ALA A 42 -5.82 3.40 9.24
N ASP A 43 -6.70 3.62 8.28
CA ASP A 43 -7.65 2.59 7.87
C ASP A 43 -7.00 1.64 6.86
N LEU A 44 -5.94 2.09 6.22
CA LEU A 44 -5.19 1.32 5.23
C LEU A 44 -3.77 1.84 5.14
N VAL A 45 -2.81 0.93 4.98
CA VAL A 45 -1.43 1.28 4.70
C VAL A 45 -1.06 0.71 3.34
N ILE A 46 -0.52 1.55 2.46
CA ILE A 46 -0.01 1.13 1.15
C ILE A 46 1.51 1.20 1.24
N VAL A 47 2.17 0.07 1.02
CA VAL A 47 3.62 -0.03 1.14
C VAL A 47 4.24 -0.44 -0.18
N ASP A 48 5.24 0.31 -0.64
CA ASP A 48 6.05 -0.12 -1.77
C ASP A 48 7.08 -1.13 -1.26
N VAL A 49 6.93 -2.36 -1.67
CA VAL A 49 7.83 -3.44 -1.28
C VAL A 49 8.83 -3.66 -2.40
N TYR A 50 10.08 -3.31 -2.15
CA TYR A 50 11.14 -3.50 -3.13
C TYR A 50 11.66 -4.93 -3.01
N MET A 51 11.12 -5.79 -3.86
CA MET A 51 11.24 -7.22 -3.67
C MET A 51 12.58 -7.89 -3.93
N PRO A 52 13.49 -7.44 -4.77
CA PRO A 52 14.72 -8.22 -4.83
C PRO A 52 15.55 -8.11 -3.55
N ARG A 53 15.12 -7.27 -2.64
CA ARG A 53 15.88 -7.03 -1.44
C ARG A 53 15.14 -7.48 -0.21
N ARG A 54 15.83 -8.19 0.66
CA ARG A 54 15.27 -8.63 1.94
C ARG A 54 14.78 -7.45 2.78
N GLN A 55 15.39 -6.29 2.58
CA GLN A 55 15.02 -5.08 3.32
C GLN A 55 13.57 -4.68 3.14
N GLY A 56 13.01 -4.90 1.94
CA GLY A 56 11.62 -4.60 1.69
C GLY A 56 10.68 -5.45 2.53
N SER A 57 10.96 -6.76 2.62
CA SER A 57 10.16 -7.66 3.43
C SER A 57 10.26 -7.33 4.92
N ASN A 58 11.46 -6.99 5.38
CA ASN A 58 11.66 -6.62 6.77
C ASN A 58 10.91 -5.34 7.12
N ARG A 59 10.97 -4.35 6.23
CA ARG A 59 10.25 -3.10 6.42
C ARG A 59 8.76 -3.36 6.54
N LEU A 60 8.22 -4.18 5.65
CA LEU A 60 6.80 -4.51 5.69
C LEU A 60 6.42 -5.16 7.01
N ARG A 61 7.21 -6.13 7.46
CA ARG A 61 6.95 -6.82 8.73
C ARG A 61 6.98 -5.85 9.92
N GLU A 62 7.93 -4.94 9.93
CA GLU A 62 8.05 -3.95 10.99
C GLU A 62 6.81 -3.05 11.04
N ILE A 63 6.35 -2.60 9.88
CA ILE A 63 5.18 -1.75 9.81
C ILE A 63 3.92 -2.53 10.22
N GLN A 64 3.82 -3.78 9.79
CA GLN A 64 2.69 -4.62 10.17
C GLN A 64 2.66 -4.87 11.67
N ALA A 65 3.83 -5.09 12.27
CA ALA A 65 3.92 -5.31 13.71
C ALA A 65 3.49 -4.08 14.50
N ALA A 66 3.79 -2.89 13.97
CA ALA A 66 3.38 -1.64 14.60
C ALA A 66 1.89 -1.33 14.38
N ASN A 67 1.27 -1.99 13.39
CA ASN A 67 -0.12 -1.72 13.01
C ASN A 67 -0.87 -3.06 12.81
N PRO A 68 -1.01 -3.87 13.86
CA PRO A 68 -1.49 -5.25 13.69
C PRO A 68 -2.95 -5.37 13.25
N GLN A 69 -3.74 -4.33 13.44
CA GLN A 69 -5.15 -4.35 13.07
C GLN A 69 -5.43 -3.65 11.74
N THR A 70 -4.42 -3.08 11.12
CA THR A 70 -4.59 -2.29 9.91
C THR A 70 -4.36 -3.15 8.67
N PRO A 71 -5.27 -3.12 7.67
CA PRO A 71 -5.03 -3.82 6.41
C PRO A 71 -3.94 -3.13 5.60
N PHE A 72 -3.24 -3.93 4.79
CA PHE A 72 -2.14 -3.46 3.96
C PHE A 72 -2.35 -3.81 2.50
N ILE A 73 -1.89 -2.93 1.62
CA ILE A 73 -1.75 -3.19 0.19
C ILE A 73 -0.26 -3.06 -0.13
N ALA A 74 0.30 -4.06 -0.80
CA ALA A 74 1.70 -4.03 -1.22
C ALA A 74 1.80 -3.66 -2.69
N ILE A 75 2.75 -2.79 -3.01
CA ILE A 75 3.06 -2.41 -4.38
C ILE A 75 4.49 -2.83 -4.68
N SER A 76 4.73 -3.46 -5.83
CA SER A 76 6.08 -3.82 -6.21
C SER A 76 6.23 -4.01 -7.70
N GLY A 77 7.38 -3.63 -8.24
CA GLY A 77 7.75 -3.92 -9.61
C GLY A 77 8.13 -5.37 -9.86
N GLN A 78 8.20 -6.17 -8.80
CA GLN A 78 8.56 -7.58 -8.91
C GLN A 78 7.37 -8.48 -9.20
N PHE A 79 6.16 -8.01 -8.96
CA PHE A 79 4.97 -8.81 -9.24
C PHE A 79 4.60 -8.65 -10.69
N ARG A 80 4.22 -9.75 -11.35
CA ARG A 80 3.81 -9.72 -12.74
C ARG A 80 2.34 -9.36 -12.84
N PRO A 81 2.00 -8.34 -13.64
CA PRO A 81 0.59 -7.99 -13.84
C PRO A 81 -0.18 -9.18 -14.43
N GLY A 82 -1.40 -9.35 -14.00
CA GLY A 82 -2.26 -10.39 -14.54
C GLY A 82 -2.00 -11.78 -14.01
N LEU A 83 -0.98 -11.98 -13.20
CA LEU A 83 -0.80 -13.24 -12.52
C LEU A 83 -1.86 -13.35 -11.44
N ALA A 84 -2.68 -14.36 -11.56
CA ALA A 84 -3.61 -14.70 -10.50
C ALA A 84 -2.86 -14.96 -9.19
N GLY A 85 -1.55 -15.05 -9.29
CA GLY A 85 -0.68 -15.15 -8.16
C GLY A 85 -0.75 -13.99 -7.20
N SER A 86 -1.45 -12.92 -7.55
CA SER A 86 -1.63 -11.84 -6.60
C SER A 86 -2.22 -12.33 -5.28
N CYS A 87 -3.10 -13.33 -5.31
CA CYS A 87 -3.63 -13.90 -4.07
C CYS A 87 -2.56 -14.66 -3.29
N THR A 88 -1.71 -15.41 -3.99
CA THR A 88 -0.63 -16.15 -3.36
C THR A 88 0.42 -15.17 -2.79
N ALA A 89 0.78 -14.16 -3.57
CA ALA A 89 1.74 -13.17 -3.13
C ALA A 89 1.20 -12.37 -1.93
N ALA A 90 -0.07 -11.99 -1.98
CA ALA A 90 -0.69 -11.29 -0.88
C ALA A 90 -0.68 -12.11 0.40
N ARG A 91 -1.00 -13.39 0.28
CA ARG A 91 -0.98 -14.31 1.42
C ARG A 91 0.42 -14.46 1.99
N ALA A 92 1.41 -14.61 1.12
CA ALA A 92 2.79 -14.76 1.54
C ALA A 92 3.31 -13.52 2.28
N LEU A 93 2.86 -12.34 1.88
CA LEU A 93 3.27 -11.09 2.51
C LEU A 93 2.38 -10.70 3.68
N GLY A 94 1.25 -11.35 3.86
CA GLY A 94 0.30 -11.00 4.91
C GLY A 94 -0.45 -9.72 4.63
N VAL A 95 -0.67 -9.40 3.34
CA VAL A 95 -1.40 -8.20 2.94
C VAL A 95 -2.72 -8.58 2.29
N ARG A 96 -3.60 -7.59 2.15
CA ARG A 96 -4.91 -7.82 1.54
C ARG A 96 -4.83 -7.92 0.03
N GLN A 97 -4.00 -7.09 -0.58
CA GLN A 97 -3.84 -7.07 -2.02
C GLN A 97 -2.42 -6.72 -2.41
N VAL A 98 -2.05 -7.13 -3.61
CA VAL A 98 -0.75 -6.83 -4.21
C VAL A 98 -1.01 -6.15 -5.54
N ILE A 99 -0.33 -5.03 -5.77
CA ILE A 99 -0.42 -4.30 -7.03
C ILE A 99 0.94 -4.31 -7.70
N ALA A 100 0.98 -4.71 -8.96
CA ALA A 100 2.22 -4.73 -9.73
C ALA A 100 2.44 -3.42 -10.47
N LYS A 101 3.68 -2.96 -10.50
CA LYS A 101 4.06 -1.80 -11.31
C LYS A 101 4.36 -2.26 -12.74
N PRO A 102 3.98 -1.51 -13.76
CA PRO A 102 3.18 -0.30 -13.69
C PRO A 102 1.70 -0.60 -13.47
N PHE A 103 1.02 0.29 -12.81
CA PHE A 103 -0.42 0.16 -12.57
C PHE A 103 -1.12 1.45 -12.95
N SER A 104 -2.41 1.35 -13.25
CA SER A 104 -3.22 2.51 -13.58
C SER A 104 -3.86 3.07 -12.32
N ARG A 105 -4.35 4.31 -12.43
CA ARG A 105 -5.15 4.92 -11.37
C ARG A 105 -6.35 4.04 -11.04
N ARG A 106 -7.02 3.49 -12.06
CA ARG A 106 -8.19 2.64 -11.87
C ARG A 106 -7.85 1.40 -11.05
N GLU A 107 -6.72 0.77 -11.34
CA GLU A 107 -6.29 -0.42 -10.61
C GLU A 107 -6.03 -0.11 -9.13
N LEU A 108 -5.38 1.02 -8.87
CA LEU A 108 -5.11 1.44 -7.50
C LEU A 108 -6.41 1.72 -6.74
N ILE A 109 -7.31 2.50 -7.35
CA ILE A 109 -8.56 2.87 -6.70
C ILE A 109 -9.43 1.64 -6.46
N ALA A 110 -9.48 0.71 -7.43
CA ALA A 110 -10.24 -0.51 -7.27
C ALA A 110 -9.72 -1.35 -6.11
N ALA A 111 -8.40 -1.46 -5.96
CA ALA A 111 -7.81 -2.20 -4.86
C ALA A 111 -8.15 -1.56 -3.50
N VAL A 112 -8.09 -0.25 -3.43
CA VAL A 112 -8.43 0.47 -2.20
C VAL A 112 -9.90 0.28 -1.86
N HIS A 113 -10.78 0.38 -2.86
CA HIS A 113 -12.22 0.16 -2.65
C HIS A 113 -12.52 -1.24 -2.15
N ASP A 114 -11.79 -2.24 -2.64
CA ASP A 114 -11.97 -3.63 -2.22
C ASP A 114 -11.59 -3.83 -0.75
N VAL A 115 -10.67 -3.04 -0.25
CA VAL A 115 -10.16 -3.23 1.11
C VAL A 115 -10.94 -2.38 2.12
N ILE A 116 -11.17 -1.10 1.83
CA ILE A 116 -11.78 -0.18 2.79
C ILE A 116 -13.04 0.51 2.27
N GLY A 117 -13.45 0.21 1.05
CA GLY A 117 -14.63 0.84 0.46
C GLY A 117 -14.35 2.24 -0.06
N PRO A 118 -15.34 2.86 -0.69
CA PRO A 118 -15.20 4.23 -1.18
C PRO A 118 -15.09 5.22 -0.03
N ALA A 119 -14.51 6.40 -0.32
CA ALA A 119 -14.31 7.44 0.67
C ALA A 119 -15.64 8.06 1.14
N HIS A 120 -16.68 7.95 0.32
CA HIS A 120 -17.98 8.55 0.61
C HIS A 120 -19.07 7.50 0.67
#